data_d172247c058456465499d6030fd8478f
#
_entry.id   d172247c058456465499d6030fd8478f
#
_cell.length_a   1.000
_cell.length_b   1.000
_cell.length_c   1.000
_cell.angle_alpha   90.00
_cell.angle_beta   90.00
_cell.angle_gamma   90.00
#
_symmetry.space_group_name_H-M   'P 1'
#
loop_
_entity.id
_entity.type
_entity.pdbx_description
1 polymer ?
#
loop_
_entity_poly.entity_id
_entity_poly.type
_entity_poly.pdbx_seq_one_letter_code
_entity_poly.pdbx_strand_id
1 'polypeptide(L)'
;ALIVEEHERLPYPEGMACSEVLLAGEEGGSKSKVVFSGLGISAIYKFVADGLRLFPSQVEYSFSKNYTCGIGVDVLPALAGVGYICGIKIARYMFAGGVLSYLVLIPAIAFFGGDSVVTGANASDIVGSIWGSYVRYIGAGAVAAGGIISLIKTFPTMVKTFRHAI
;
A
#
# COMPACT_ATOMS: atom_id res chain seq x y z
N ALA A 1 6.45 28.22 -0.87
CA ALA A 1 7.64 28.25 -1.71
C ALA A 1 8.54 27.03 -1.43
N LEU A 2 8.92 26.74 -0.18
CA LEU A 2 9.79 25.62 0.21
C LEU A 2 9.22 24.23 -0.16
N ILE A 3 7.90 24.05 -0.06
CA ILE A 3 7.22 22.77 -0.43
C ILE A 3 7.29 22.55 -1.93
N VAL A 4 7.29 23.61 -2.73
CA VAL A 4 7.35 23.51 -4.19
C VAL A 4 8.78 23.23 -4.68
N GLU A 5 9.81 23.74 -4.00
CA GLU A 5 11.22 23.51 -4.34
C GLU A 5 11.70 22.09 -3.98
N GLU A 6 11.13 21.46 -2.96
CA GLU A 6 11.45 20.07 -2.57
C GLU A 6 10.56 19.00 -3.23
N HIS A 7 9.71 19.38 -4.15
CA HIS A 7 8.78 18.50 -4.85
C HIS A 7 9.47 17.31 -5.55
N GLU A 8 10.66 17.51 -6.09
CA GLU A 8 11.42 16.43 -6.72
C GLU A 8 12.02 15.42 -5.71
N ARG A 9 12.16 15.80 -4.44
CA ARG A 9 12.75 14.96 -3.40
C ARG A 9 11.74 14.17 -2.57
N LEU A 10 10.52 14.68 -2.42
CA LEU A 10 9.47 14.09 -1.59
C LEU A 10 8.19 13.97 -2.44
N PRO A 11 7.95 12.83 -3.06
CA PRO A 11 6.71 12.61 -3.78
C PRO A 11 5.53 12.53 -2.78
N TYR A 12 4.57 13.44 -2.94
CA TYR A 12 3.28 13.40 -2.24
C TYR A 12 2.20 12.91 -3.22
N PRO A 13 2.08 11.60 -3.46
CA PRO A 13 1.24 11.07 -4.52
C PRO A 13 -0.24 11.42 -4.33
N GLU A 14 -0.72 11.40 -3.10
CA GLU A 14 -2.11 11.75 -2.79
C GLU A 14 -2.38 13.24 -2.99
N GLY A 15 -1.48 14.10 -2.55
CA GLY A 15 -1.60 15.55 -2.74
C GLY A 15 -1.52 15.93 -4.22
N MET A 16 -0.64 15.30 -4.99
CA MET A 16 -0.55 15.49 -6.43
C MET A 16 -1.82 15.05 -7.14
N ALA A 17 -2.33 13.87 -6.83
CA ALA A 17 -3.58 13.38 -7.41
C ALA A 17 -4.76 14.32 -7.10
N CYS A 18 -4.88 14.79 -5.86
CA CYS A 18 -5.91 15.76 -5.49
C CYS A 18 -5.78 17.10 -6.27
N SER A 19 -4.55 17.61 -6.42
CA SER A 19 -4.32 18.86 -7.17
C SER A 19 -4.67 18.71 -8.66
N GLU A 20 -4.33 17.59 -9.27
CA GLU A 20 -4.66 17.29 -10.66
C GLU A 20 -6.16 17.17 -10.89
N VAL A 21 -6.89 16.56 -9.94
CA VAL A 21 -8.36 16.49 -10.00
C VAL A 21 -8.99 17.87 -9.89
N LEU A 22 -8.49 18.74 -8.99
CA LEU A 22 -8.97 20.11 -8.85
C LEU A 22 -8.71 20.93 -10.12
N LEU A 23 -7.48 20.87 -10.66
CA LEU A 23 -7.13 21.54 -11.91
C LEU A 23 -7.98 21.06 -13.10
N ALA A 24 -8.22 19.74 -13.18
CA ALA A 24 -9.11 19.18 -14.20
C ALA A 24 -10.56 19.66 -14.06
N GLY A 25 -11.00 19.92 -12.83
CA GLY A 25 -12.31 20.50 -12.54
C GLY A 25 -12.43 21.97 -12.96
N GLU A 26 -11.38 22.76 -12.68
CA GLU A 26 -11.34 24.20 -13.03
C GLU A 26 -11.17 24.45 -14.52
N GLU A 27 -10.20 23.75 -15.17
CA GLU A 27 -9.93 23.91 -16.60
C GLU A 27 -11.03 23.29 -17.48
N GLY A 28 -11.73 22.27 -16.99
CA GLY A 28 -12.77 21.56 -17.74
C GLY A 28 -12.23 20.85 -18.99
N GLY A 29 -13.13 20.59 -19.96
CA GLY A 29 -12.75 20.13 -21.28
C GLY A 29 -12.10 18.73 -21.33
N SER A 30 -10.94 18.64 -21.95
CA SER A 30 -10.25 17.35 -22.20
C SER A 30 -9.75 16.66 -20.93
N LYS A 31 -9.22 17.41 -19.97
CA LYS A 31 -8.70 16.85 -18.70
C LYS A 31 -9.80 16.27 -17.83
N SER A 32 -10.92 16.96 -17.75
CA SER A 32 -12.11 16.49 -17.03
C SER A 32 -12.65 15.18 -17.62
N LYS A 33 -12.68 15.05 -18.96
CA LYS A 33 -13.08 13.80 -19.63
C LYS A 33 -12.21 12.61 -19.24
N VAL A 34 -10.89 12.80 -19.10
CA VAL A 34 -9.97 11.72 -18.69
C VAL A 34 -10.28 11.25 -17.28
N VAL A 35 -10.52 12.17 -16.34
CA VAL A 35 -10.87 11.82 -14.94
C VAL A 35 -12.17 11.03 -14.89
N PHE A 36 -13.22 11.53 -15.56
CA PHE A 36 -14.53 10.83 -15.58
C PHE A 36 -14.48 9.51 -16.33
N SER A 37 -13.69 9.38 -17.39
CA SER A 37 -13.51 8.10 -18.08
C SER A 37 -12.81 7.07 -17.19
N GLY A 38 -11.76 7.48 -16.46
CA GLY A 38 -11.07 6.63 -15.50
C GLY A 38 -12.01 6.15 -14.38
N LEU A 39 -12.83 7.06 -13.84
CA LEU A 39 -13.84 6.72 -12.85
C LEU A 39 -14.86 5.73 -13.41
N GLY A 40 -15.36 5.94 -14.63
CA GLY A 40 -16.31 5.04 -15.27
C GLY A 40 -15.73 3.64 -15.51
N ILE A 41 -14.52 3.54 -16.03
CA ILE A 41 -13.84 2.26 -16.26
C ILE A 41 -13.62 1.52 -14.93
N SER A 42 -13.15 2.22 -13.89
CA SER A 42 -12.93 1.62 -12.57
C SER A 42 -14.23 1.16 -11.92
N ALA A 43 -15.32 1.93 -12.08
CA ALA A 43 -16.64 1.56 -11.57
C ALA A 43 -17.19 0.33 -12.28
N ILE A 44 -17.09 0.25 -13.61
CA ILE A 44 -17.49 -0.92 -14.39
C ILE A 44 -16.69 -2.15 -13.98
N TYR A 45 -15.36 -2.01 -13.87
CA TYR A 45 -14.51 -3.10 -13.42
C TYR A 45 -14.93 -3.62 -12.04
N LYS A 46 -15.13 -2.73 -11.07
CA LYS A 46 -15.56 -3.11 -9.71
C LYS A 46 -16.96 -3.73 -9.71
N PHE A 47 -17.87 -3.19 -10.49
CA PHE A 47 -19.20 -3.78 -10.61
C PHE A 47 -19.16 -5.19 -11.19
N VAL A 48 -18.34 -5.45 -12.21
CA VAL A 48 -18.18 -6.77 -12.81
C VAL A 48 -17.47 -7.74 -11.85
N ALA A 49 -16.40 -7.30 -11.18
CA ALA A 49 -15.63 -8.13 -10.26
C ALA A 49 -16.41 -8.45 -8.97
N ASP A 50 -16.91 -7.43 -8.27
CA ASP A 50 -17.51 -7.58 -6.95
C ASP A 50 -19.04 -7.73 -7.01
N GLY A 51 -19.71 -7.05 -7.96
CA GLY A 51 -21.16 -7.09 -8.12
C GLY A 51 -21.64 -8.35 -8.81
N LEU A 52 -21.08 -8.66 -9.96
CA LEU A 52 -21.43 -9.87 -10.72
C LEU A 52 -20.61 -11.10 -10.32
N ARG A 53 -19.52 -10.94 -9.57
CA ARG A 53 -18.61 -12.01 -9.12
C ARG A 53 -18.18 -12.95 -10.27
N LEU A 54 -17.96 -12.39 -11.46
CA LEU A 54 -17.57 -13.17 -12.63
C LEU A 54 -16.16 -13.74 -12.53
N PHE A 55 -15.30 -13.09 -11.76
CA PHE A 55 -13.95 -13.58 -11.44
C PHE A 55 -13.58 -13.16 -10.02
N PRO A 56 -12.76 -13.95 -9.32
CA PRO A 56 -12.30 -13.59 -7.98
C PRO A 56 -11.41 -12.35 -8.06
N SER A 57 -11.74 -11.32 -7.29
CA SER A 57 -10.90 -10.12 -7.16
C SER A 57 -9.58 -10.40 -6.44
N GLN A 58 -9.56 -11.47 -5.65
CA GLN A 58 -8.40 -11.94 -4.91
C GLN A 58 -8.09 -13.37 -5.32
N VAL A 59 -6.87 -13.60 -5.76
CA VAL A 59 -6.34 -14.94 -6.06
C VAL A 59 -5.24 -15.24 -5.05
N GLU A 60 -5.51 -16.16 -4.14
CA GLU A 60 -4.57 -16.56 -3.10
C GLU A 60 -4.19 -18.03 -3.26
N TYR A 61 -2.89 -18.28 -3.29
CA TYR A 61 -2.33 -19.61 -3.18
C TYR A 61 -1.56 -19.70 -1.87
N SER A 62 -2.01 -20.59 -0.99
CA SER A 62 -1.38 -20.84 0.29
C SER A 62 -0.86 -22.27 0.40
N PHE A 63 0.35 -22.40 0.94
CA PHE A 63 1.03 -23.68 1.16
C PHE A 63 1.22 -23.87 2.66
N SER A 64 0.84 -25.04 3.21
CA SER A 64 0.91 -25.28 4.66
C SER A 64 1.55 -26.62 5.04
N LYS A 65 1.88 -27.52 4.10
CA LYS A 65 2.34 -28.87 4.44
C LYS A 65 3.73 -28.91 5.12
N ASN A 66 4.70 -28.18 4.61
CA ASN A 66 6.07 -28.12 5.14
C ASN A 66 6.59 -26.70 5.29
N TYR A 67 5.95 -25.74 4.62
CA TYR A 67 6.35 -24.36 4.60
C TYR A 67 5.08 -23.49 4.54
N THR A 68 4.72 -22.92 5.67
CA THR A 68 3.52 -22.08 5.77
C THR A 68 3.79 -20.73 5.11
N CYS A 69 3.38 -20.58 3.88
CA CYS A 69 3.47 -19.31 3.15
C CYS A 69 2.24 -19.09 2.27
N GLY A 70 2.02 -17.85 1.87
CA GLY A 70 0.96 -17.48 0.93
C GLY A 70 1.49 -16.53 -0.13
N ILE A 71 0.97 -16.67 -1.34
CA ILE A 71 1.16 -15.72 -2.43
C ILE A 71 -0.22 -15.33 -2.90
N GLY A 72 -0.56 -14.05 -2.82
CA GLY A 72 -1.84 -13.52 -3.26
C GLY A 72 -1.66 -12.29 -4.12
N VAL A 73 -2.60 -12.10 -5.05
CA VAL A 73 -2.70 -10.89 -5.87
C VAL A 73 -4.12 -10.37 -5.77
N ASP A 74 -4.25 -9.12 -5.34
CA ASP A 74 -5.49 -8.38 -5.34
C ASP A 74 -5.42 -7.27 -6.40
N VAL A 75 -6.32 -7.32 -7.37
CA VAL A 75 -6.37 -6.35 -8.47
C VAL A 75 -7.36 -5.25 -8.14
N LEU A 76 -6.87 -4.21 -7.45
CA LEU A 76 -7.62 -3.00 -7.13
C LEU A 76 -7.19 -1.85 -8.04
N PRO A 77 -8.10 -1.27 -8.87
CA PRO A 77 -7.77 -0.16 -9.77
C PRO A 77 -7.19 1.05 -9.04
N ALA A 78 -7.67 1.33 -7.82
CA ALA A 78 -7.16 2.42 -6.99
C ALA A 78 -5.68 2.21 -6.64
N LEU A 79 -5.28 0.99 -6.23
CA LEU A 79 -3.88 0.68 -5.92
C LEU A 79 -2.99 0.70 -7.16
N ALA A 80 -3.51 0.27 -8.31
CA ALA A 80 -2.80 0.40 -9.59
C ALA A 80 -2.52 1.86 -9.94
N GLY A 81 -3.51 2.75 -9.73
CA GLY A 81 -3.34 4.20 -9.91
C GLY A 81 -2.29 4.80 -8.97
N VAL A 82 -2.36 4.48 -7.69
CA VAL A 82 -1.34 4.90 -6.70
C VAL A 82 0.05 4.40 -7.08
N GLY A 83 0.17 3.13 -7.48
CA GLY A 83 1.44 2.55 -7.92
C GLY A 83 2.02 3.26 -9.14
N TYR A 84 1.18 3.68 -10.08
CA TYR A 84 1.60 4.46 -11.24
C TYR A 84 2.11 5.85 -10.85
N ILE A 85 1.39 6.56 -9.97
CA ILE A 85 1.77 7.91 -9.50
C ILE A 85 3.06 7.87 -8.68
N CYS A 86 3.19 6.92 -7.76
CA CYS A 86 4.39 6.76 -6.91
C CYS A 86 5.64 6.35 -7.70
N GLY A 87 5.44 5.72 -8.85
CA GLY A 87 6.51 5.25 -9.71
C GLY A 87 7.22 3.98 -9.20
N ILE A 88 8.09 3.45 -10.07
CA ILE A 88 8.72 2.13 -9.89
C ILE A 88 9.62 2.03 -8.65
N LYS A 89 10.19 3.14 -8.21
CA LYS A 89 11.11 3.15 -7.07
C LYS A 89 10.38 2.81 -5.75
N ILE A 90 9.24 3.45 -5.53
CA ILE A 90 8.40 3.20 -4.34
C ILE A 90 7.69 1.86 -4.46
N ALA A 91 7.18 1.51 -5.64
CA ALA A 91 6.56 0.22 -5.90
C ALA A 91 7.49 -0.97 -5.57
N ARG A 92 8.79 -0.85 -5.85
CA ARG A 92 9.80 -1.87 -5.46
C ARG A 92 9.92 -2.04 -3.96
N TYR A 93 9.88 -0.97 -3.17
CA TYR A 93 9.91 -1.07 -1.70
C TYR A 93 8.66 -1.73 -1.16
N MET A 94 7.49 -1.39 -1.70
CA MET A 94 6.22 -2.02 -1.32
C MET A 94 6.24 -3.52 -1.65
N PHE A 95 6.70 -3.87 -2.85
CA PHE A 95 6.82 -5.27 -3.27
C PHE A 95 7.80 -6.04 -2.38
N ALA A 96 8.98 -5.47 -2.08
CA ALA A 96 9.95 -6.08 -1.18
C ALA A 96 9.38 -6.31 0.23
N GLY A 97 8.58 -5.37 0.75
CA GLY A 97 7.86 -5.53 2.01
C GLY A 97 6.84 -6.67 1.97
N GLY A 98 6.11 -6.82 0.87
CA GLY A 98 5.19 -7.93 0.66
C GLY A 98 5.92 -9.28 0.63
N VAL A 99 6.99 -9.38 -0.15
CA VAL A 99 7.84 -10.58 -0.22
C VAL A 99 8.41 -10.95 1.16
N LEU A 100 8.95 -9.97 1.88
CA LEU A 100 9.46 -10.19 3.24
C LEU A 100 8.35 -10.72 4.18
N SER A 101 7.17 -10.14 4.11
CA SER A 101 6.05 -10.51 4.99
C SER A 101 5.57 -11.93 4.71
N TYR A 102 5.28 -12.26 3.47
CA TYR A 102 4.66 -13.53 3.11
C TYR A 102 5.64 -14.70 3.01
N LEU A 103 6.88 -14.46 2.54
CA LEU A 103 7.86 -15.52 2.33
C LEU A 103 8.86 -15.69 3.48
N VAL A 104 9.00 -14.70 4.37
CA VAL A 104 9.95 -14.76 5.49
C VAL A 104 9.24 -14.69 6.83
N LEU A 105 8.44 -13.63 7.09
CA LEU A 105 7.84 -13.45 8.41
C LEU A 105 6.78 -14.52 8.74
N ILE A 106 5.87 -14.81 7.84
CA ILE A 106 4.81 -15.81 8.07
C ILE A 106 5.42 -17.20 8.34
N PRO A 107 6.34 -17.73 7.51
CA PRO A 107 6.99 -18.99 7.81
C PRO A 107 7.80 -18.99 9.10
N ALA A 108 8.51 -17.89 9.39
CA ALA A 108 9.29 -17.79 10.62
C ALA A 108 8.38 -17.83 11.86
N ILE A 109 7.28 -17.07 11.84
CA ILE A 109 6.30 -17.06 12.94
C ILE A 109 5.66 -18.45 13.11
N ALA A 110 5.30 -19.13 12.01
CA ALA A 110 4.77 -20.48 12.07
C ALA A 110 5.79 -21.49 12.64
N PHE A 111 7.06 -21.37 12.24
CA PHE A 111 8.12 -22.25 12.70
C PHE A 111 8.44 -22.08 14.19
N PHE A 112 8.57 -20.84 14.65
CA PHE A 112 8.90 -20.54 16.06
C PHE A 112 7.67 -20.60 16.98
N GLY A 113 6.48 -20.33 16.47
CA GLY A 113 5.24 -20.33 17.25
C GLY A 113 4.60 -21.70 17.42
N GLY A 114 4.97 -22.67 16.59
CA GLY A 114 4.41 -24.01 16.64
C GLY A 114 2.90 -24.08 16.55
N ASP A 115 2.30 -25.13 17.11
CA ASP A 115 0.86 -25.40 17.04
C ASP A 115 -0.01 -24.32 17.70
N SER A 116 0.54 -23.50 18.58
CA SER A 116 -0.20 -22.41 19.24
C SER A 116 -0.53 -21.25 18.31
N VAL A 117 0.22 -21.08 17.23
CA VAL A 117 0.06 -20.00 16.26
C VAL A 117 -0.58 -20.49 14.96
N VAL A 118 -0.35 -21.76 14.63
CA VAL A 118 -0.90 -22.42 13.45
C VAL A 118 -2.35 -22.82 13.73
N THR A 119 -3.27 -21.86 13.71
CA THR A 119 -4.71 -22.10 14.00
C THR A 119 -5.50 -21.95 12.71
N GLY A 120 -6.07 -23.04 12.21
CA GLY A 120 -6.93 -23.03 11.02
C GLY A 120 -7.07 -24.42 10.40
N ALA A 121 -8.20 -24.64 9.72
CA ALA A 121 -8.48 -25.89 9.03
C ALA A 121 -7.78 -25.98 7.65
N ASN A 122 -7.56 -24.84 7.02
CA ASN A 122 -6.95 -24.72 5.69
C ASN A 122 -5.68 -23.86 5.75
N ALA A 123 -4.82 -24.02 4.75
CA ALA A 123 -3.59 -23.23 4.63
C ALA A 123 -3.84 -21.72 4.54
N SER A 124 -4.93 -21.30 3.87
CA SER A 124 -5.35 -19.89 3.77
C SER A 124 -5.74 -19.31 5.13
N ASP A 125 -6.48 -20.09 5.94
CA ASP A 125 -6.91 -19.65 7.27
C ASP A 125 -5.71 -19.46 8.21
N ILE A 126 -4.73 -20.36 8.12
CA ILE A 126 -3.47 -20.27 8.89
C ILE A 126 -2.68 -19.04 8.49
N VAL A 127 -2.45 -18.84 7.19
CA VAL A 127 -1.72 -17.67 6.69
C VAL A 127 -2.45 -16.37 7.06
N GLY A 128 -3.79 -16.33 6.92
CA GLY A 128 -4.62 -15.19 7.28
C GLY A 128 -4.60 -14.88 8.77
N SER A 129 -4.64 -15.90 9.63
CA SER A 129 -4.58 -15.72 11.09
C SER A 129 -3.21 -15.19 11.56
N ILE A 130 -2.11 -15.72 11.01
CA ILE A 130 -0.76 -15.24 11.30
C ILE A 130 -0.59 -13.80 10.80
N TRP A 131 -1.07 -13.50 9.60
CA TRP A 131 -1.02 -12.15 9.07
C TRP A 131 -1.79 -11.16 9.95
N GLY A 132 -3.03 -11.48 10.32
CA GLY A 132 -3.90 -10.61 11.13
C GLY A 132 -3.41 -10.42 12.56
N SER A 133 -2.84 -11.47 13.18
CA SER A 133 -2.45 -11.44 14.59
C SER A 133 -1.02 -10.96 14.83
N TYR A 134 -0.11 -11.09 13.86
CA TYR A 134 1.31 -10.80 14.05
C TYR A 134 1.86 -9.85 12.99
N VAL A 135 1.81 -10.20 11.71
CA VAL A 135 2.47 -9.44 10.63
C VAL A 135 1.92 -8.03 10.52
N ARG A 136 0.62 -7.87 10.65
CA ARG A 136 -0.05 -6.57 10.66
C ARG A 136 0.48 -5.63 11.73
N TYR A 137 0.72 -6.13 12.94
CA TYR A 137 1.26 -5.33 14.04
C TYR A 137 2.74 -5.03 13.88
N ILE A 138 3.52 -5.98 13.34
CA ILE A 138 4.92 -5.75 12.97
C ILE A 138 5.01 -4.63 11.93
N GLY A 139 4.14 -4.68 10.91
CA GLY A 139 4.04 -3.63 9.89
C GLY A 139 3.67 -2.27 10.47
N ALA A 140 2.66 -2.22 11.36
CA ALA A 140 2.26 -0.99 12.04
C ALA A 140 3.40 -0.42 12.89
N GLY A 141 4.13 -1.27 13.62
CA GLY A 141 5.31 -0.88 14.38
C GLY A 141 6.43 -0.33 13.50
N ALA A 142 6.68 -0.95 12.35
CA ALA A 142 7.68 -0.48 11.39
C ALA A 142 7.33 0.91 10.81
N VAL A 143 6.04 1.14 10.49
CA VAL A 143 5.56 2.46 10.03
C VAL A 143 5.71 3.52 11.12
N ALA A 144 5.33 3.19 12.37
CA ALA A 144 5.48 4.09 13.50
C ALA A 144 6.94 4.45 13.75
N ALA A 145 7.84 3.45 13.75
CA ALA A 145 9.27 3.68 13.93
C ALA A 145 9.84 4.53 12.78
N GLY A 146 9.48 4.23 11.54
CA GLY A 146 9.88 5.03 10.37
C GLY A 146 9.41 6.48 10.46
N GLY A 147 8.17 6.69 10.90
CA GLY A 147 7.60 8.02 11.15
C GLY A 147 8.37 8.81 12.20
N ILE A 148 8.68 8.18 13.34
CA ILE A 148 9.47 8.79 14.42
C ILE A 148 10.87 9.16 13.94
N ILE A 149 11.56 8.25 13.24
CA ILE A 149 12.89 8.50 12.68
C ILE A 149 12.85 9.66 11.68
N SER A 150 11.82 9.72 10.84
CA SER A 150 11.62 10.79 9.87
C SER A 150 11.40 12.12 10.57
N LEU A 151 10.58 12.17 11.62
CA LEU A 151 10.37 13.38 12.42
C LEU A 151 11.68 13.88 13.06
N ILE A 152 12.46 12.97 13.67
CA ILE A 152 13.74 13.32 14.29
C ILE A 152 14.71 13.92 13.25
N LYS A 153 14.78 13.33 12.04
CA LYS A 153 15.62 13.84 10.95
C LYS A 153 15.15 15.20 10.41
N THR A 154 13.86 15.45 10.39
CA THR A 154 13.28 16.68 9.85
C THR A 154 13.25 17.80 10.88
N PHE A 155 13.28 17.47 12.17
CA PHE A 155 13.22 18.44 13.28
C PHE A 155 14.24 19.60 13.17
N PRO A 156 15.54 19.38 12.87
CA PRO A 156 16.49 20.47 12.71
C PRO A 156 16.11 21.44 11.58
N THR A 157 15.54 20.92 10.50
CA THR A 157 15.07 21.74 9.37
C THR A 157 13.85 22.57 9.77
N MET A 158 12.93 21.99 10.50
CA MET A 158 11.76 22.71 11.03
C MET A 158 12.17 23.87 11.93
N VAL A 159 13.11 23.63 12.86
CA VAL A 159 13.65 24.67 13.77
C VAL A 159 14.34 25.78 12.99
N LYS A 160 15.16 25.44 11.98
CA LYS A 160 15.80 26.44 11.11
C LYS A 160 14.80 27.30 10.36
N THR A 161 13.75 26.66 9.78
CA THR A 161 12.70 27.38 9.05
C THR A 161 11.94 28.33 9.98
N PHE A 162 11.61 27.88 11.19
CA PHE A 162 10.93 28.71 12.19
C PHE A 162 11.79 29.93 12.60
N ARG A 163 13.09 29.71 12.77
CA ARG A 163 14.04 30.79 13.13
C ARG A 163 14.28 31.81 12.02
N HIS A 164 14.05 31.44 10.75
CA HIS A 164 14.15 32.34 9.60
C HIS A 164 12.83 33.09 9.33
N ALA A 165 11.73 32.64 9.90
CA ALA A 165 10.41 33.24 9.74
C ALA A 165 10.08 34.29 10.82
N ILE A 166 10.90 34.37 11.90
CA ILE A 166 10.86 35.37 12.96
C ILE A 166 12.00 36.34 12.76
#